data_c481d6311c27c0a4f730d42b1484e984
#
_entry.id   c481d6311c27c0a4f730d42b1484e984
#
_cell.length_a   1.000
_cell.length_b   1.000
_cell.length_c   1.000
_cell.angle_alpha   90.00
_cell.angle_beta   90.00
_cell.angle_gamma   90.00
#
_symmetry.space_group_name_H-M   'P 1'
#
loop_
_entity.id
_entity.type
_entity.pdbx_description
1 polymer ?
#
loop_
_entity_poly.entity_id
_entity_poly.type
_entity_poly.pdbx_seq_one_letter_code
_entity_poly.pdbx_strand_id
1 'polypeptide(L)'
;GIEGETVNYNGTDYTYYGMGNVEVVQNDDGTVDYNLTMRDDIKFSDGTPADIDDVIFGIYVLADPTYDGAATIYAQPIEGIQEYYHSQAYKYNLILEAGRDGSSEFFTADEGAAYWAAYDAAGEIFAQEIIDYCRNEGYGTTDAECASAWGFEIPENGTAADLWKAITEKYGNVIADMEGETAGSSLQDLIDEQLGDKAED
;
A
#
# COMPACT_ATOMS: atom_id res chain seq x y z
N GLY A 1 13.54 -5.20 -33.01
CA GLY A 1 12.16 -4.85 -33.36
C GLY A 1 11.48 -5.96 -34.13
N ILE A 2 10.27 -5.73 -34.63
CA ILE A 2 9.46 -6.71 -35.36
C ILE A 2 10.05 -7.07 -36.74
N GLU A 3 10.84 -6.17 -37.33
CA GLU A 3 11.55 -6.40 -38.59
C GLU A 3 12.70 -7.41 -38.45
N GLY A 4 13.11 -7.70 -37.24
CA GLY A 4 14.23 -8.56 -36.94
C GLY A 4 15.59 -7.87 -37.03
N GLU A 5 16.54 -8.43 -36.30
CA GLU A 5 17.96 -8.05 -36.34
C GLU A 5 18.78 -9.28 -36.71
N THR A 6 19.61 -9.16 -37.72
CA THR A 6 20.48 -10.26 -38.18
C THR A 6 21.87 -10.10 -37.56
N VAL A 7 22.30 -11.12 -36.83
CA VAL A 7 23.61 -11.22 -36.21
C VAL A 7 24.38 -12.39 -36.81
N ASN A 8 25.60 -12.15 -37.31
CA ASN A 8 26.49 -13.19 -37.75
C ASN A 8 27.22 -13.83 -36.55
N TYR A 9 27.04 -15.14 -36.38
CA TYR A 9 27.75 -15.90 -35.37
C TYR A 9 28.48 -17.08 -36.01
N ASN A 10 29.79 -17.11 -35.89
CA ASN A 10 30.66 -18.13 -36.50
C ASN A 10 30.43 -18.37 -38.01
N GLY A 11 30.16 -17.30 -38.76
CA GLY A 11 29.92 -17.38 -40.21
C GLY A 11 28.50 -17.75 -40.62
N THR A 12 27.58 -17.90 -39.67
CA THR A 12 26.15 -18.16 -39.90
C THR A 12 25.33 -16.95 -39.45
N ASP A 13 24.42 -16.51 -40.28
CA ASP A 13 23.50 -15.42 -40.01
C ASP A 13 22.26 -15.95 -39.29
N TYR A 14 21.94 -15.33 -38.13
CA TYR A 14 20.75 -15.59 -37.34
C TYR A 14 19.91 -14.32 -37.27
N THR A 15 18.63 -14.41 -37.58
CA THR A 15 17.70 -13.29 -37.46
C THR A 15 16.83 -13.47 -36.23
N TYR A 16 16.87 -12.47 -35.30
CA TYR A 16 16.09 -12.43 -34.07
C TYR A 16 15.00 -11.38 -34.22
N TYR A 17 13.76 -11.81 -34.06
CA TYR A 17 12.59 -10.94 -34.14
C TYR A 17 12.14 -10.56 -32.74
N GLY A 18 11.94 -9.26 -32.48
CA GLY A 18 11.30 -8.79 -31.27
C GLY A 18 9.79 -9.06 -31.30
N MET A 19 9.17 -9.08 -30.13
CA MET A 19 7.72 -9.25 -30.03
C MET A 19 6.95 -8.00 -30.44
N GLY A 20 7.57 -6.83 -30.34
CA GLY A 20 6.96 -5.56 -30.69
C GLY A 20 8.00 -4.47 -30.97
N ASN A 21 7.49 -3.35 -31.44
CA ASN A 21 8.20 -2.07 -31.53
C ASN A 21 7.60 -1.08 -30.57
N VAL A 22 8.43 -0.19 -30.02
CA VAL A 22 7.99 0.96 -29.24
C VAL A 22 8.46 2.23 -29.97
N GLU A 23 7.51 3.05 -30.37
CA GLU A 23 7.79 4.41 -30.83
C GLU A 23 7.60 5.39 -29.68
N VAL A 24 8.58 6.27 -29.46
CA VAL A 24 8.55 7.26 -28.41
C VAL A 24 8.36 8.62 -29.05
N VAL A 25 7.26 9.30 -28.72
CA VAL A 25 6.93 10.64 -29.24
C VAL A 25 6.96 11.64 -28.09
N GLN A 26 7.79 12.67 -28.24
CA GLN A 26 7.82 13.78 -27.31
C GLN A 26 6.88 14.87 -27.81
N ASN A 27 5.92 15.28 -26.96
CA ASN A 27 4.93 16.30 -27.27
C ASN A 27 5.40 17.69 -26.85
N ASP A 28 4.84 18.73 -27.48
CA ASP A 28 5.19 20.13 -27.21
C ASP A 28 4.79 20.58 -25.78
N ASP A 29 3.85 19.90 -25.15
CA ASP A 29 3.39 20.14 -23.77
C ASP A 29 4.30 19.46 -22.70
N GLY A 30 5.30 18.71 -23.14
CA GLY A 30 6.26 18.02 -22.28
C GLY A 30 5.85 16.59 -21.92
N THR A 31 4.71 16.10 -22.41
CA THR A 31 4.33 14.70 -22.28
C THR A 31 5.09 13.82 -23.27
N VAL A 32 5.12 12.52 -23.00
CA VAL A 32 5.77 11.51 -23.85
C VAL A 32 4.83 10.36 -24.10
N ASP A 33 4.54 10.07 -25.37
CA ASP A 33 3.74 8.92 -25.75
C ASP A 33 4.64 7.72 -26.09
N TYR A 34 4.26 6.56 -25.62
CA TYR A 34 4.89 5.27 -25.94
C TYR A 34 3.92 4.42 -26.74
N ASN A 35 4.08 4.41 -28.07
CA ASN A 35 3.24 3.67 -28.97
C ASN A 35 3.79 2.25 -29.18
N LEU A 36 3.12 1.26 -28.61
CA LEU A 36 3.50 -0.14 -28.74
C LEU A 36 2.78 -0.80 -29.92
N THR A 37 3.54 -1.39 -30.82
CA THR A 37 3.03 -2.24 -31.92
C THR A 37 3.53 -3.66 -31.70
N MET A 38 2.63 -4.63 -31.59
CA MET A 38 2.96 -6.04 -31.45
C MET A 38 2.84 -6.78 -32.78
N ARG A 39 3.58 -7.89 -32.92
CA ARG A 39 3.37 -8.87 -33.99
C ARG A 39 2.07 -9.64 -33.73
N ASP A 40 1.43 -10.09 -34.79
CA ASP A 40 0.17 -10.85 -34.77
C ASP A 40 0.36 -12.38 -34.76
N ASP A 41 1.61 -12.87 -34.83
CA ASP A 41 1.96 -14.29 -34.90
C ASP A 41 2.56 -14.84 -33.59
N ILE A 42 2.57 -14.04 -32.51
CA ILE A 42 3.10 -14.43 -31.19
C ILE A 42 2.15 -15.42 -30.54
N LYS A 43 2.73 -16.41 -29.85
CA LYS A 43 1.97 -17.42 -29.12
C LYS A 43 2.65 -17.75 -27.80
N PHE A 44 1.82 -18.08 -26.82
CA PHE A 44 2.27 -18.73 -25.60
C PHE A 44 2.77 -20.16 -25.88
N SER A 45 3.44 -20.77 -24.88
CA SER A 45 4.00 -22.12 -25.01
C SER A 45 2.96 -23.22 -25.25
N ASP A 46 1.71 -22.98 -24.88
CA ASP A 46 0.57 -23.87 -25.13
C ASP A 46 -0.07 -23.69 -26.52
N GLY A 47 0.43 -22.71 -27.30
CA GLY A 47 -0.06 -22.40 -28.64
C GLY A 47 -1.17 -21.34 -28.69
N THR A 48 -1.63 -20.84 -27.56
CA THR A 48 -2.61 -19.73 -27.49
C THR A 48 -2.00 -18.45 -28.05
N PRO A 49 -2.70 -17.67 -28.91
CA PRO A 49 -2.21 -16.37 -29.35
C PRO A 49 -1.94 -15.42 -28.18
N ALA A 50 -0.86 -14.65 -28.28
CA ALA A 50 -0.56 -13.57 -27.36
C ALA A 50 -0.72 -12.24 -28.10
N ASP A 51 -1.51 -11.33 -27.53
CA ASP A 51 -1.86 -10.06 -28.14
C ASP A 51 -1.73 -8.87 -27.17
N ILE A 52 -2.22 -7.71 -27.59
CA ILE A 52 -2.09 -6.49 -26.81
C ILE A 52 -2.92 -6.55 -25.49
N ASP A 53 -3.98 -7.33 -25.45
CA ASP A 53 -4.80 -7.48 -24.25
C ASP A 53 -4.01 -8.18 -23.14
N ASP A 54 -3.09 -9.10 -23.48
CA ASP A 54 -2.18 -9.71 -22.50
C ASP A 54 -1.20 -8.70 -21.91
N VAL A 55 -0.72 -7.75 -22.72
CA VAL A 55 0.14 -6.64 -22.23
C VAL A 55 -0.65 -5.72 -21.32
N ILE A 56 -1.88 -5.34 -21.70
CA ILE A 56 -2.76 -4.51 -20.88
C ILE A 56 -3.08 -5.21 -19.56
N PHE A 57 -3.41 -6.50 -19.60
CA PHE A 57 -3.64 -7.29 -18.40
C PHE A 57 -2.41 -7.29 -17.47
N GLY A 58 -1.21 -7.43 -18.03
CA GLY A 58 0.04 -7.34 -17.26
C GLY A 58 0.20 -5.99 -16.55
N ILE A 59 -0.20 -4.88 -17.20
CA ILE A 59 -0.18 -3.54 -16.58
C ILE A 59 -1.20 -3.45 -15.44
N TYR A 60 -2.40 -3.98 -15.60
CA TYR A 60 -3.41 -4.03 -14.54
C TYR A 60 -2.91 -4.79 -13.31
N VAL A 61 -2.29 -5.96 -13.51
CA VAL A 61 -1.71 -6.74 -12.41
C VAL A 61 -0.63 -5.95 -11.67
N LEU A 62 0.26 -5.27 -12.40
CA LEU A 62 1.34 -4.47 -11.80
C LEU A 62 0.83 -3.19 -11.11
N ALA A 63 -0.33 -2.67 -11.53
CA ALA A 63 -0.95 -1.48 -10.96
C ALA A 63 -1.93 -1.80 -9.81
N ASP A 64 -2.21 -3.09 -9.54
CA ASP A 64 -3.08 -3.51 -8.45
C ASP A 64 -2.44 -3.18 -7.10
N PRO A 65 -3.11 -2.42 -6.20
CA PRO A 65 -2.55 -2.04 -4.90
C PRO A 65 -2.33 -3.22 -3.95
N THR A 66 -2.96 -4.38 -4.20
CA THR A 66 -2.75 -5.61 -3.43
C THR A 66 -1.55 -6.42 -3.89
N TYR A 67 -0.93 -6.04 -5.03
CA TYR A 67 0.25 -6.71 -5.57
C TYR A 67 1.53 -6.10 -4.99
N ASP A 68 2.22 -6.83 -4.13
CA ASP A 68 3.45 -6.38 -3.45
C ASP A 68 4.74 -6.60 -4.26
N GLY A 69 4.66 -7.29 -5.41
CA GLY A 69 5.83 -7.67 -6.20
C GLY A 69 6.48 -6.55 -7.02
N ALA A 70 5.80 -5.46 -7.33
CA ALA A 70 6.31 -4.36 -8.16
C ALA A 70 5.66 -3.01 -7.86
N ALA A 71 5.88 -2.51 -6.66
CA ALA A 71 5.34 -1.24 -6.15
C ALA A 71 5.83 0.03 -6.90
N THR A 72 6.36 -0.08 -8.11
CA THR A 72 7.02 1.04 -8.80
C THR A 72 6.22 1.64 -9.94
N ILE A 73 5.26 0.92 -10.53
CA ILE A 73 4.56 1.40 -11.71
C ILE A 73 3.63 2.58 -11.40
N TYR A 74 2.90 2.51 -10.28
CA TYR A 74 1.99 3.58 -9.87
C TYR A 74 2.70 4.82 -9.31
N ALA A 75 3.99 4.71 -8.98
CA ALA A 75 4.82 5.86 -8.62
C ALA A 75 5.36 6.62 -9.85
N GLN A 76 5.16 6.10 -11.08
CA GLN A 76 5.59 6.77 -12.30
C GLN A 76 4.54 7.79 -12.74
N PRO A 77 4.95 8.89 -13.40
CA PRO A 77 4.03 9.91 -13.90
C PRO A 77 3.33 9.45 -15.18
N ILE A 78 2.57 8.37 -15.09
CA ILE A 78 1.75 7.80 -16.16
C ILE A 78 0.33 8.35 -16.01
N GLU A 79 -0.23 8.93 -17.08
CA GLU A 79 -1.59 9.46 -17.07
C GLU A 79 -2.61 8.36 -16.73
N GLY A 80 -3.48 8.63 -15.77
CA GLY A 80 -4.53 7.72 -15.30
C GLY A 80 -4.07 6.64 -14.33
N ILE A 81 -2.76 6.43 -14.10
CA ILE A 81 -2.28 5.33 -13.24
C ILE A 81 -2.62 5.57 -11.77
N GLN A 82 -2.55 6.81 -11.29
CA GLN A 82 -2.88 7.14 -9.91
C GLN A 82 -4.37 6.99 -9.65
N GLU A 83 -5.21 7.44 -10.58
CA GLU A 83 -6.66 7.28 -10.50
C GLU A 83 -7.07 5.80 -10.50
N TYR A 84 -6.42 4.99 -11.33
CA TYR A 84 -6.64 3.54 -11.33
C TYR A 84 -6.22 2.91 -9.99
N TYR A 85 -5.00 3.20 -9.51
CA TYR A 85 -4.49 2.68 -8.25
C TYR A 85 -5.42 3.02 -7.08
N HIS A 86 -5.81 4.29 -6.93
CA HIS A 86 -6.70 4.73 -5.87
C HIS A 86 -8.11 4.14 -5.99
N SER A 87 -8.60 3.87 -7.20
CA SER A 87 -9.90 3.21 -7.39
C SER A 87 -9.92 1.74 -6.96
N GLN A 88 -8.76 1.10 -6.88
CA GLN A 88 -8.61 -0.30 -6.45
C GLN A 88 -8.09 -0.43 -5.00
N ALA A 89 -7.58 0.65 -4.42
CA ALA A 89 -7.06 0.65 -3.05
C ALA A 89 -8.20 0.48 -2.05
N TYR A 90 -7.94 -0.25 -0.97
CA TYR A 90 -8.87 -0.27 0.15
C TYR A 90 -9.12 1.15 0.67
N LYS A 91 -10.39 1.51 0.83
CA LYS A 91 -10.82 2.83 1.28
C LYS A 91 -10.07 3.30 2.55
N TYR A 92 -9.82 2.40 3.49
CA TYR A 92 -9.11 2.72 4.72
C TYR A 92 -7.65 3.11 4.52
N ASN A 93 -6.97 2.53 3.53
CA ASN A 93 -5.61 2.94 3.16
C ASN A 93 -5.61 4.38 2.63
N LEU A 94 -6.62 4.75 1.84
CA LEU A 94 -6.77 6.11 1.33
C LEU A 94 -7.05 7.12 2.45
N ILE A 95 -7.87 6.74 3.45
CA ILE A 95 -8.14 7.58 4.62
C ILE A 95 -6.88 7.75 5.46
N LEU A 96 -6.11 6.67 5.67
CA LEU A 96 -4.86 6.68 6.42
C LEU A 96 -3.81 7.58 5.75
N GLU A 97 -3.65 7.46 4.43
CA GLU A 97 -2.75 8.28 3.61
C GLU A 97 -3.12 9.76 3.63
N ALA A 98 -4.41 10.08 3.52
CA ALA A 98 -4.92 11.44 3.57
C ALA A 98 -4.72 12.09 4.95
N GLY A 99 -4.63 11.27 6.02
CA GLY A 99 -4.53 11.75 7.40
C GLY A 99 -5.86 12.27 7.97
N ARG A 100 -5.83 12.68 9.24
CA ARG A 100 -7.05 13.05 9.98
C ARG A 100 -7.83 14.24 9.42
N ASP A 101 -7.13 15.20 8.85
CA ASP A 101 -7.72 16.41 8.26
C ASP A 101 -7.76 16.33 6.73
N GLY A 102 -7.38 15.18 6.16
CA GLY A 102 -7.33 14.96 4.74
C GLY A 102 -8.70 14.68 4.13
N SER A 103 -8.79 14.90 2.83
CA SER A 103 -9.96 14.57 2.02
C SER A 103 -9.55 13.93 0.71
N SER A 104 -10.44 13.13 0.13
CA SER A 104 -10.27 12.51 -1.17
C SER A 104 -11.60 12.44 -1.88
N GLU A 105 -11.59 12.27 -3.19
CA GLU A 105 -12.80 11.97 -3.97
C GLU A 105 -13.27 10.52 -3.79
N PHE A 106 -12.44 9.65 -3.18
CA PHE A 106 -12.71 8.23 -2.99
C PHE A 106 -13.36 7.89 -1.64
N PHE A 107 -13.48 8.84 -0.72
CA PHE A 107 -14.17 8.67 0.56
C PHE A 107 -14.83 9.97 1.03
N THR A 108 -15.94 9.84 1.75
CA THR A 108 -16.66 10.97 2.35
C THR A 108 -16.05 11.40 3.69
N ALA A 109 -16.38 12.61 4.14
CA ALA A 109 -15.97 13.08 5.46
C ALA A 109 -16.50 12.20 6.60
N ASP A 110 -17.70 11.62 6.45
CA ASP A 110 -18.31 10.73 7.45
C ASP A 110 -17.57 9.39 7.52
N GLU A 111 -17.14 8.83 6.38
CA GLU A 111 -16.31 7.61 6.33
C GLU A 111 -14.93 7.84 6.98
N GLY A 112 -14.29 8.95 6.66
CA GLY A 112 -13.03 9.35 7.30
C GLY A 112 -13.18 9.49 8.82
N ALA A 113 -14.23 10.18 9.28
CA ALA A 113 -14.50 10.35 10.71
C ALA A 113 -14.78 9.00 11.41
N ALA A 114 -15.53 8.11 10.77
CA ALA A 114 -15.82 6.78 11.31
C ALA A 114 -14.54 5.93 11.45
N TYR A 115 -13.67 5.96 10.43
CA TYR A 115 -12.37 5.28 10.49
C TYR A 115 -11.49 5.80 11.63
N TRP A 116 -11.31 7.11 11.75
CA TRP A 116 -10.47 7.68 12.80
C TRP A 116 -11.02 7.46 14.21
N ALA A 117 -12.35 7.40 14.37
CA ALA A 117 -12.97 7.03 15.63
C ALA A 117 -12.68 5.57 16.00
N ALA A 118 -12.76 4.65 15.02
CA ALA A 118 -12.41 3.25 15.22
C ALA A 118 -10.91 3.07 15.51
N TYR A 119 -10.06 3.78 14.79
CA TYR A 119 -8.60 3.80 14.98
C TYR A 119 -8.21 4.24 16.41
N ASP A 120 -8.82 5.30 16.92
CA ASP A 120 -8.52 5.77 18.27
C ASP A 120 -9.06 4.81 19.34
N ALA A 121 -10.26 4.25 19.15
CA ALA A 121 -10.80 3.24 20.05
C ALA A 121 -9.95 1.97 20.10
N ALA A 122 -9.52 1.47 18.94
CA ALA A 122 -8.60 0.34 18.83
C ALA A 122 -7.24 0.64 19.47
N GLY A 123 -6.73 1.85 19.26
CA GLY A 123 -5.47 2.31 19.83
C GLY A 123 -5.48 2.38 21.36
N GLU A 124 -6.59 2.78 21.97
CA GLU A 124 -6.72 2.74 23.43
C GLU A 124 -6.70 1.31 23.97
N ILE A 125 -7.33 0.36 23.28
CA ILE A 125 -7.28 -1.07 23.62
C ILE A 125 -5.85 -1.59 23.49
N PHE A 126 -5.19 -1.30 22.38
CA PHE A 126 -3.80 -1.67 22.13
C PHE A 126 -2.85 -1.13 23.20
N ALA A 127 -2.99 0.15 23.58
CA ALA A 127 -2.22 0.76 24.65
C ALA A 127 -2.51 0.11 26.01
N GLN A 128 -3.74 -0.30 26.28
CA GLN A 128 -4.10 -1.03 27.49
C GLN A 128 -3.43 -2.40 27.55
N GLU A 129 -3.37 -3.13 26.43
CA GLU A 129 -2.66 -4.40 26.35
C GLU A 129 -1.16 -4.25 26.65
N ILE A 130 -0.52 -3.17 26.17
CA ILE A 130 0.87 -2.84 26.50
C ILE A 130 1.04 -2.64 28.02
N ILE A 131 0.14 -1.88 28.65
CA ILE A 131 0.16 -1.64 30.10
C ILE A 131 -0.02 -2.93 30.88
N ASP A 132 -0.99 -3.76 30.48
CA ASP A 132 -1.28 -5.02 31.15
C ASP A 132 -0.13 -6.01 31.02
N TYR A 133 0.49 -6.11 29.85
CA TYR A 133 1.70 -6.89 29.65
C TYR A 133 2.85 -6.41 30.57
N CYS A 134 3.09 -5.10 30.62
CA CYS A 134 4.13 -4.51 31.46
C CYS A 134 3.91 -4.84 32.94
N ARG A 135 2.67 -4.75 33.43
CA ARG A 135 2.32 -5.12 34.80
C ARG A 135 2.54 -6.60 35.08
N ASN A 136 2.12 -7.46 34.16
CA ASN A 136 2.24 -8.90 34.29
C ASN A 136 3.71 -9.34 34.36
N GLU A 137 4.57 -8.67 33.59
CA GLU A 137 6.03 -8.92 33.59
C GLU A 137 6.79 -8.20 34.71
N GLY A 138 6.10 -7.35 35.48
CA GLY A 138 6.66 -6.64 36.63
C GLY A 138 7.56 -5.44 36.27
N TYR A 139 7.41 -4.87 35.08
CA TYR A 139 8.17 -3.70 34.63
C TYR A 139 7.62 -2.37 35.19
N GLY A 140 6.43 -2.36 35.71
CA GLY A 140 5.77 -1.21 36.33
C GLY A 140 4.51 -1.61 37.09
N THR A 141 4.04 -0.72 37.99
CA THR A 141 2.83 -0.90 38.82
C THR A 141 1.72 0.07 38.42
N THR A 142 2.08 1.25 37.94
CA THR A 142 1.16 2.27 37.42
C THR A 142 1.25 2.35 35.88
N ASP A 143 0.24 2.93 35.24
CA ASP A 143 0.22 3.15 33.81
C ASP A 143 1.40 4.03 33.35
N ALA A 144 1.71 5.06 34.15
CA ALA A 144 2.85 5.94 33.87
C ALA A 144 4.20 5.21 33.96
N GLU A 145 4.40 4.32 34.94
CA GLU A 145 5.60 3.49 35.04
C GLU A 145 5.69 2.54 33.86
N CYS A 146 4.59 1.92 33.44
CA CYS A 146 4.53 1.06 32.28
C CYS A 146 4.82 1.83 30.98
N ALA A 147 4.23 2.99 30.78
CA ALA A 147 4.51 3.85 29.64
C ALA A 147 6.01 4.24 29.58
N SER A 148 6.58 4.62 30.73
CA SER A 148 8.00 4.99 30.81
C SER A 148 8.94 3.81 30.51
N ALA A 149 8.58 2.58 30.92
CA ALA A 149 9.33 1.37 30.58
C ALA A 149 9.40 1.12 29.07
N TRP A 150 8.41 1.59 28.30
CA TRP A 150 8.35 1.53 26.84
C TRP A 150 8.86 2.81 26.16
N GLY A 151 9.39 3.76 26.94
CA GLY A 151 10.00 4.99 26.41
C GLY A 151 8.99 6.09 26.06
N PHE A 152 7.84 6.08 26.73
CA PHE A 152 6.81 7.11 26.62
C PHE A 152 6.58 7.80 27.96
N GLU A 153 6.35 9.11 27.93
CA GLU A 153 6.02 9.90 29.10
C GLU A 153 4.54 10.29 29.06
N ILE A 154 3.81 9.86 30.08
CA ILE A 154 2.41 10.25 30.29
C ILE A 154 2.23 10.88 31.70
N PRO A 155 1.14 11.62 31.99
CA PRO A 155 0.88 12.12 33.31
C PRO A 155 0.91 11.02 34.40
N GLU A 156 1.24 11.37 35.64
CA GLU A 156 1.29 10.41 36.77
C GLU A 156 -0.02 9.62 36.96
N ASN A 157 -1.15 10.27 36.67
CA ASN A 157 -2.48 9.64 36.67
C ASN A 157 -3.00 9.39 35.27
N GLY A 158 -2.10 9.28 34.29
CA GLY A 158 -2.44 9.02 32.90
C GLY A 158 -2.99 7.59 32.70
N THR A 159 -3.66 7.42 31.61
CA THR A 159 -4.37 6.18 31.24
C THR A 159 -3.84 5.62 29.91
N ALA A 160 -4.40 4.49 29.46
CA ALA A 160 -4.14 3.94 28.14
C ALA A 160 -4.39 4.95 27.01
N ALA A 161 -5.40 5.81 27.13
CA ALA A 161 -5.66 6.87 26.14
C ALA A 161 -4.50 7.89 26.06
N ASP A 162 -3.90 8.25 27.21
CA ASP A 162 -2.72 9.13 27.22
C ASP A 162 -1.50 8.45 26.61
N LEU A 163 -1.33 7.14 26.85
CA LEU A 163 -0.27 6.36 26.21
C LEU A 163 -0.49 6.28 24.69
N TRP A 164 -1.72 5.98 24.25
CA TRP A 164 -2.05 5.97 22.82
C TRP A 164 -1.74 7.31 22.15
N LYS A 165 -2.12 8.40 22.80
CA LYS A 165 -1.79 9.74 22.31
C LYS A 165 -0.28 9.97 22.20
N ALA A 166 0.50 9.58 23.20
CA ALA A 166 1.96 9.69 23.16
C ALA A 166 2.59 8.84 22.05
N ILE A 167 2.04 7.64 21.80
CA ILE A 167 2.45 6.76 20.70
C ILE A 167 2.21 7.44 19.35
N THR A 168 1.00 7.94 19.11
CA THR A 168 0.64 8.60 17.85
C THR A 168 1.38 9.92 17.63
N GLU A 169 1.68 10.68 18.67
CA GLU A 169 2.52 11.87 18.57
C GLU A 169 3.96 11.55 18.17
N LYS A 170 4.50 10.40 18.60
CA LYS A 170 5.88 10.00 18.31
C LYS A 170 6.03 9.35 16.95
N TYR A 171 5.12 8.46 16.58
CA TYR A 171 5.22 7.62 15.37
C TYR A 171 4.26 8.03 14.26
N GLY A 172 3.37 8.98 14.50
CA GLY A 172 2.32 9.34 13.55
C GLY A 172 1.25 8.24 13.46
N ASN A 173 0.66 8.10 12.27
CA ASN A 173 -0.40 7.12 12.02
C ASN A 173 0.16 5.78 11.45
N VAL A 174 1.39 5.42 11.78
CA VAL A 174 2.06 4.25 11.20
C VAL A 174 1.66 3.00 11.99
N ILE A 175 0.81 2.18 11.41
CA ILE A 175 0.36 0.89 11.97
C ILE A 175 1.50 -0.15 11.89
N ALA A 176 2.26 -0.15 10.78
CA ALA A 176 3.25 -1.18 10.48
C ALA A 176 4.42 -1.27 11.47
N ASP A 177 4.84 -0.14 12.07
CA ASP A 177 5.97 -0.12 13.01
C ASP A 177 5.60 -0.69 14.40
N MET A 178 4.32 -1.00 14.63
CA MET A 178 3.80 -1.48 15.92
C MET A 178 3.34 -2.94 15.89
N GLU A 179 3.36 -3.56 14.72
CA GLU A 179 3.06 -4.99 14.58
C GLU A 179 4.15 -5.85 15.26
N GLY A 180 3.73 -6.69 16.20
CA GLY A 180 4.54 -7.76 16.76
C GLY A 180 5.27 -7.47 18.07
N GLU A 181 5.18 -6.28 18.65
CA GLU A 181 5.80 -5.98 19.95
C GLU A 181 4.95 -6.34 21.17
N THR A 182 3.67 -6.66 20.97
CA THR A 182 2.77 -7.05 22.05
C THR A 182 2.30 -8.49 21.89
N ALA A 183 2.07 -9.18 23.01
CA ALA A 183 1.48 -10.52 23.02
C ALA A 183 -0.05 -10.51 22.77
N GLY A 184 -0.62 -9.35 22.46
CA GLY A 184 -2.04 -9.13 22.21
C GLY A 184 -2.40 -9.12 20.74
N SER A 185 -3.56 -8.56 20.44
CA SER A 185 -4.06 -8.37 19.08
C SER A 185 -3.24 -7.34 18.31
N SER A 186 -3.11 -7.49 17.00
CA SER A 186 -2.53 -6.42 16.19
C SER A 186 -3.44 -5.18 16.21
N LEU A 187 -2.86 -3.99 16.00
CA LEU A 187 -3.67 -2.78 15.93
C LEU A 187 -4.68 -2.86 14.78
N GLN A 188 -4.32 -3.48 13.65
CA GLN A 188 -5.23 -3.67 12.52
C GLN A 188 -6.43 -4.54 12.89
N ASP A 189 -6.21 -5.68 13.56
CA ASP A 189 -7.30 -6.55 14.02
C ASP A 189 -8.27 -5.81 14.94
N LEU A 190 -7.75 -4.97 15.84
CA LEU A 190 -8.56 -4.14 16.73
C LEU A 190 -9.35 -3.06 15.98
N ILE A 191 -8.78 -2.45 14.94
CA ILE A 191 -9.49 -1.49 14.07
C ILE A 191 -10.64 -2.19 13.35
N ASP A 192 -10.38 -3.35 12.77
CA ASP A 192 -11.38 -4.13 12.03
C ASP A 192 -12.52 -4.56 12.96
N GLU A 193 -12.21 -4.93 14.21
CA GLU A 193 -13.23 -5.24 15.22
C GLU A 193 -14.11 -4.01 15.56
N GLN A 194 -13.51 -2.81 15.67
CA GLN A 194 -14.26 -1.58 15.94
C GLN A 194 -15.11 -1.13 14.74
N LEU A 195 -14.67 -1.39 13.52
CA LEU A 195 -15.41 -1.08 12.31
C LEU A 195 -16.56 -2.08 12.08
N GLY A 196 -16.40 -3.34 12.53
CA GLY A 196 -17.39 -4.39 12.35
C GLY A 196 -17.73 -4.62 10.87
N ASP A 197 -19.04 -4.74 10.55
CA ASP A 197 -19.51 -4.99 9.18
C ASP A 197 -19.10 -3.89 8.17
N LYS A 198 -18.61 -2.74 8.64
CA LYS A 198 -18.10 -1.66 7.77
C LYS A 198 -16.66 -1.90 7.30
N ALA A 199 -15.97 -2.89 7.86
CA ALA A 199 -14.63 -3.26 7.42
C ALA A 199 -14.66 -3.98 6.05
N GLU A 200 -15.80 -4.51 5.64
CA GLU A 200 -15.96 -5.26 4.38
C GLU A 200 -16.47 -4.40 3.19
N ASP A 201 -16.83 -3.12 3.43
CA ASP A 201 -17.30 -2.16 2.42
C ASP A 201 -16.16 -1.23 1.94
#